data_a645c623bc90083319388bbb517cf54b
#
_entry.id   a645c623bc90083319388bbb517cf54b
#
_cell.length_a   1.000
_cell.length_b   1.000
_cell.length_c   1.000
_cell.angle_alpha   90.00
_cell.angle_beta   90.00
_cell.angle_gamma   90.00
#
_symmetry.space_group_name_H-M   'P 1'
#
loop_
_entity.id
_entity.type
_entity.pdbx_description
1 polymer ?
#
loop_
_entity_poly.entity_id
_entity_poly.type
_entity_poly.pdbx_seq_one_letter_code
_entity_poly.pdbx_strand_id
1 'polypeptide(L)'
;MARPSKPAAKRGAAGPTFPKVGSGELLTLLDFVRFAVSRFVEAGLVLAHGTTDPLAEAAFLVCETLHLHPDRFEGFASARITATEGREILDLIERRVTTHKPAAYLVNKAYMRGLPFYVDERAIVPRSFIGELLESHFGGLDENESGALIADPASVDGVLDLCTGSGCLAILASRTFPNAEIDAVDISRDALAVAARNVGDYGLDHRLKLHHGDLFGPLGGRRYDLIISNPPYVDAEGMAGLPGECRAEPKLAFDGGADGLDIVRRILDEAPRHLTPQGGLLCEIGRGRGRLAAAYPQLPLLWLDTEESEGEVFWIGASDL
;
A
#
# COMPACT_ATOMS: atom_id res chain seq x y z
N MET A 1 -30.35 35.68 44.20
CA MET A 1 -30.19 34.35 43.55
C MET A 1 -30.37 34.53 42.06
N ALA A 2 -29.25 34.58 41.33
CA ALA A 2 -29.24 34.71 39.89
C ALA A 2 -29.25 33.30 39.25
N ARG A 3 -30.12 33.04 38.28
CA ARG A 3 -30.22 31.79 37.55
C ARG A 3 -29.01 31.67 36.59
N PRO A 4 -28.37 30.50 36.46
CA PRO A 4 -27.31 30.31 35.49
C PRO A 4 -27.89 30.26 34.07
N SER A 5 -27.27 31.01 33.14
CA SER A 5 -27.58 31.02 31.72
C SER A 5 -27.16 29.70 31.09
N LYS A 6 -28.05 29.08 30.27
CA LYS A 6 -27.74 27.91 29.44
C LYS A 6 -26.64 28.23 28.43
N PRO A 7 -25.68 27.35 28.22
CA PRO A 7 -24.69 27.52 27.14
C PRO A 7 -25.38 27.40 25.77
N ALA A 8 -25.05 28.33 24.87
CA ALA A 8 -25.54 28.34 23.50
C ALA A 8 -25.05 27.07 22.77
N ALA A 9 -25.99 26.37 22.16
CA ALA A 9 -25.68 25.25 21.29
C ALA A 9 -24.78 25.72 20.14
N LYS A 10 -23.57 25.12 19.99
CA LYS A 10 -22.73 25.29 18.81
C LYS A 10 -23.54 24.82 17.61
N ARG A 11 -23.88 25.75 16.71
CA ARG A 11 -24.38 25.39 15.36
C ARG A 11 -23.33 24.50 14.70
N GLY A 12 -23.70 23.28 14.38
CA GLY A 12 -22.87 22.42 13.56
C GLY A 12 -22.53 23.15 12.26
N ALA A 13 -21.26 23.27 11.95
CA ALA A 13 -20.83 23.77 10.66
C ALA A 13 -21.43 22.85 9.60
N ALA A 14 -22.24 23.39 8.69
CA ALA A 14 -22.64 22.65 7.49
C ALA A 14 -21.35 22.29 6.76
N GLY A 15 -21.19 20.99 6.42
CA GLY A 15 -20.04 20.53 5.64
C GLY A 15 -19.95 21.33 4.32
N PRO A 16 -18.77 21.38 3.70
CA PRO A 16 -18.56 22.14 2.48
C PRO A 16 -19.57 21.67 1.41
N THR A 17 -20.38 22.61 0.93
CA THR A 17 -21.29 22.33 -0.18
C THR A 17 -20.48 22.28 -1.46
N PHE A 18 -20.52 21.14 -2.16
CA PHE A 18 -19.84 21.01 -3.45
C PHE A 18 -20.44 22.00 -4.45
N PRO A 19 -19.62 22.85 -5.12
CA PRO A 19 -20.13 23.87 -6.01
C PRO A 19 -20.73 23.25 -7.27
N LYS A 20 -21.87 23.76 -7.71
CA LYS A 20 -22.45 23.37 -9.02
C LYS A 20 -21.60 23.99 -10.12
N VAL A 21 -21.03 23.13 -10.97
CA VAL A 21 -20.29 23.55 -12.16
C VAL A 21 -21.26 23.57 -13.34
N GLY A 22 -21.36 24.74 -14.02
CA GLY A 22 -22.20 24.91 -15.21
C GLY A 22 -21.61 24.14 -16.41
N SER A 23 -22.49 23.72 -17.33
CA SER A 23 -22.04 23.08 -18.58
C SER A 23 -21.18 24.07 -19.39
N GLY A 24 -19.94 23.68 -19.67
CA GLY A 24 -18.98 24.49 -20.44
C GLY A 24 -18.06 25.40 -19.63
N GLU A 25 -18.10 25.34 -18.29
CA GLU A 25 -17.12 26.06 -17.46
C GLU A 25 -15.77 25.36 -17.36
N LEU A 26 -15.77 24.01 -17.37
CA LEU A 26 -14.56 23.19 -17.47
C LEU A 26 -14.55 22.50 -18.84
N LEU A 27 -13.49 22.64 -19.59
CA LEU A 27 -13.44 22.20 -20.98
C LEU A 27 -12.35 21.17 -21.25
N THR A 28 -11.22 21.28 -20.57
CA THR A 28 -10.04 20.45 -20.81
C THR A 28 -9.75 19.56 -19.62
N LEU A 29 -8.97 18.51 -19.84
CA LEU A 29 -8.50 17.63 -18.76
C LEU A 29 -7.81 18.42 -17.66
N LEU A 30 -6.97 19.41 -18.01
CA LEU A 30 -6.30 20.29 -17.07
C LEU A 30 -7.29 21.13 -16.21
N ASP A 31 -8.41 21.58 -16.81
CA ASP A 31 -9.43 22.33 -16.04
C ASP A 31 -10.01 21.47 -14.92
N PHE A 32 -10.33 20.20 -15.20
CA PHE A 32 -10.88 19.26 -14.22
C PHE A 32 -9.84 18.91 -13.14
N VAL A 33 -8.59 18.68 -13.51
CA VAL A 33 -7.50 18.42 -12.55
C VAL A 33 -7.29 19.64 -11.65
N ARG A 34 -7.15 20.85 -12.20
CA ARG A 34 -7.03 22.10 -11.43
C ARG A 34 -8.24 22.29 -10.48
N PHE A 35 -9.46 21.99 -10.96
CA PHE A 35 -10.67 22.08 -10.15
C PHE A 35 -10.62 21.07 -8.99
N ALA A 36 -10.26 19.82 -9.25
CA ALA A 36 -10.11 18.78 -8.23
C ALA A 36 -9.12 19.19 -7.15
N VAL A 37 -7.91 19.65 -7.54
CA VAL A 37 -6.88 20.16 -6.61
C VAL A 37 -7.47 21.23 -5.67
N SER A 38 -8.19 22.22 -6.23
CA SER A 38 -8.81 23.27 -5.42
C SER A 38 -9.81 22.71 -4.39
N ARG A 39 -10.59 21.70 -4.78
CA ARG A 39 -11.58 21.08 -3.88
C ARG A 39 -10.91 20.22 -2.82
N PHE A 40 -9.87 19.47 -3.16
CA PHE A 40 -9.12 18.63 -2.21
C PHE A 40 -8.48 19.49 -1.11
N VAL A 41 -7.81 20.58 -1.51
CA VAL A 41 -7.18 21.52 -0.57
C VAL A 41 -8.22 22.22 0.31
N GLU A 42 -9.33 22.72 -0.27
CA GLU A 42 -10.41 23.37 0.49
C GLU A 42 -11.08 22.43 1.48
N ALA A 43 -11.24 21.15 1.13
CA ALA A 43 -11.82 20.13 2.01
C ALA A 43 -10.84 19.65 3.08
N GLY A 44 -9.57 20.04 3.03
CA GLY A 44 -8.54 19.59 3.97
C GLY A 44 -8.29 18.09 3.91
N LEU A 45 -8.32 17.50 2.70
CA LEU A 45 -8.06 16.07 2.53
C LEU A 45 -6.64 15.74 2.97
N VAL A 46 -6.48 14.63 3.67
CA VAL A 46 -5.18 14.06 4.00
C VAL A 46 -4.81 13.03 2.91
N LEU A 47 -3.74 13.32 2.19
CA LEU A 47 -3.26 12.46 1.12
C LEU A 47 -2.16 11.54 1.66
N ALA A 48 -2.46 10.25 1.81
CA ALA A 48 -1.55 9.26 2.40
C ALA A 48 -1.63 7.89 1.70
N HIS A 49 -2.22 7.85 0.50
CA HIS A 49 -2.56 6.60 -0.19
C HIS A 49 -1.93 6.55 -1.59
N GLY A 50 -0.59 6.58 -1.64
CA GLY A 50 0.18 6.54 -2.89
C GLY A 50 0.76 7.87 -3.34
N THR A 51 0.29 8.99 -2.79
CA THR A 51 0.90 10.32 -2.99
C THR A 51 0.53 11.26 -1.85
N THR A 52 1.37 12.27 -1.62
CA THR A 52 1.09 13.40 -0.74
C THR A 52 0.80 14.69 -1.53
N ASP A 53 0.85 14.62 -2.87
CA ASP A 53 0.62 15.74 -3.77
C ASP A 53 -0.84 15.77 -4.26
N PRO A 54 -1.61 16.84 -3.97
CA PRO A 54 -2.97 17.00 -4.48
C PRO A 54 -3.07 17.00 -6.00
N LEU A 55 -2.02 17.42 -6.71
CA LEU A 55 -2.01 17.41 -8.17
C LEU A 55 -1.91 15.98 -8.70
N ALA A 56 -1.03 15.17 -8.13
CA ALA A 56 -0.87 13.77 -8.51
C ALA A 56 -2.15 12.97 -8.25
N GLU A 57 -2.80 13.15 -7.07
CA GLU A 57 -4.07 12.47 -6.78
C GLU A 57 -5.20 12.93 -7.71
N ALA A 58 -5.29 14.24 -8.00
CA ALA A 58 -6.29 14.76 -8.93
C ALA A 58 -6.08 14.23 -10.36
N ALA A 59 -4.83 14.21 -10.84
CA ALA A 59 -4.49 13.64 -12.14
C ALA A 59 -4.82 12.15 -12.20
N PHE A 60 -4.47 11.39 -11.15
CA PHE A 60 -4.83 9.98 -11.02
C PHE A 60 -6.35 9.78 -11.15
N LEU A 61 -7.15 10.47 -10.34
CA LEU A 61 -8.62 10.31 -10.33
C LEU A 61 -9.23 10.67 -11.69
N VAL A 62 -8.82 11.78 -12.31
CA VAL A 62 -9.35 12.24 -13.59
C VAL A 62 -8.92 11.31 -14.72
N CYS A 63 -7.66 10.92 -14.78
CA CYS A 63 -7.16 10.02 -15.83
C CYS A 63 -7.82 8.65 -15.74
N GLU A 64 -7.93 8.05 -14.56
CA GLU A 64 -8.57 6.75 -14.39
C GLU A 64 -10.04 6.76 -14.79
N THR A 65 -10.77 7.86 -14.54
CA THR A 65 -12.15 8.03 -15.01
C THR A 65 -12.24 8.00 -16.54
N LEU A 66 -11.20 8.47 -17.22
CA LEU A 66 -11.09 8.51 -18.67
C LEU A 66 -10.41 7.27 -19.28
N HIS A 67 -10.10 6.25 -18.47
CA HIS A 67 -9.32 5.08 -18.87
C HIS A 67 -7.95 5.42 -19.45
N LEU A 68 -7.34 6.51 -18.97
CA LEU A 68 -5.98 6.95 -19.30
C LEU A 68 -5.04 6.60 -18.15
N HIS A 69 -3.82 6.17 -18.48
CA HIS A 69 -2.80 6.00 -17.47
C HIS A 69 -2.38 7.38 -16.90
N PRO A 70 -2.24 7.56 -15.57
CA PRO A 70 -1.90 8.85 -14.96
C PRO A 70 -0.64 9.50 -15.53
N ASP A 71 0.39 8.72 -15.89
CA ASP A 71 1.64 9.22 -16.51
C ASP A 71 1.43 9.85 -17.89
N ARG A 72 0.26 9.66 -18.48
CA ARG A 72 -0.09 10.27 -19.77
C ARG A 72 -0.81 11.61 -19.63
N PHE A 73 -1.01 12.08 -18.39
CA PHE A 73 -1.72 13.33 -18.10
C PHE A 73 -1.21 14.51 -18.94
N GLU A 74 0.09 14.76 -18.95
CA GLU A 74 0.68 15.91 -19.66
C GLU A 74 0.36 15.88 -21.16
N GLY A 75 0.41 14.71 -21.79
CA GLY A 75 0.11 14.53 -23.20
C GLY A 75 -1.34 14.83 -23.58
N PHE A 76 -2.26 14.76 -22.62
CA PHE A 76 -3.70 15.01 -22.83
C PHE A 76 -4.23 16.24 -22.09
N ALA A 77 -3.40 16.98 -21.38
CA ALA A 77 -3.81 18.09 -20.50
C ALA A 77 -4.73 19.11 -21.21
N SER A 78 -4.47 19.42 -22.47
CA SER A 78 -5.26 20.35 -23.30
C SER A 78 -6.42 19.68 -24.05
N ALA A 79 -6.57 18.35 -23.97
CA ALA A 79 -7.66 17.65 -24.64
C ALA A 79 -9.01 18.03 -24.05
N ARG A 80 -10.01 18.17 -24.92
CA ARG A 80 -11.37 18.51 -24.48
C ARG A 80 -12.08 17.29 -23.94
N ILE A 81 -12.79 17.50 -22.85
CA ILE A 81 -13.61 16.50 -22.16
C ILE A 81 -15.05 16.61 -22.69
N THR A 82 -15.67 15.48 -22.99
CA THR A 82 -17.09 15.44 -23.37
C THR A 82 -17.99 15.73 -22.17
N ALA A 83 -19.23 16.12 -22.41
CA ALA A 83 -20.20 16.42 -21.34
C ALA A 83 -20.50 15.19 -20.46
N THR A 84 -20.38 13.98 -20.98
CA THR A 84 -20.58 12.74 -20.21
C THR A 84 -19.39 12.47 -19.31
N GLU A 85 -18.19 12.45 -19.85
CA GLU A 85 -16.92 12.30 -19.09
C GLU A 85 -16.81 13.35 -17.97
N GLY A 86 -17.13 14.62 -18.28
CA GLY A 86 -17.09 15.69 -17.30
C GLY A 86 -18.03 15.48 -16.11
N ARG A 87 -19.21 14.89 -16.34
CA ARG A 87 -20.14 14.55 -15.23
C ARG A 87 -19.60 13.43 -14.37
N GLU A 88 -19.00 12.40 -14.96
CA GLU A 88 -18.40 11.28 -14.25
C GLU A 88 -17.21 11.73 -13.40
N ILE A 89 -16.36 12.59 -13.95
CA ILE A 89 -15.23 13.19 -13.22
C ILE A 89 -15.73 14.02 -12.03
N LEU A 90 -16.71 14.90 -12.25
CA LEU A 90 -17.26 15.74 -11.16
C LEU A 90 -17.91 14.90 -10.06
N ASP A 91 -18.62 13.84 -10.39
CA ASP A 91 -19.18 12.89 -9.41
C ASP A 91 -18.08 12.28 -8.54
N LEU A 92 -16.98 11.81 -9.15
CA LEU A 92 -15.87 11.23 -8.41
C LEU A 92 -15.15 12.27 -7.53
N ILE A 93 -14.94 13.50 -8.02
CA ILE A 93 -14.37 14.59 -7.22
C ILE A 93 -15.28 14.91 -6.02
N GLU A 94 -16.60 15.01 -6.23
CA GLU A 94 -17.55 15.24 -5.16
C GLU A 94 -17.54 14.11 -4.13
N ARG A 95 -17.53 12.85 -4.59
CA ARG A 95 -17.44 11.68 -3.70
C ARG A 95 -16.15 11.70 -2.91
N ARG A 96 -15.00 12.02 -3.52
CA ARG A 96 -13.71 12.11 -2.82
C ARG A 96 -13.74 13.17 -1.71
N VAL A 97 -14.28 14.34 -2.01
CA VAL A 97 -14.39 15.47 -1.06
C VAL A 97 -15.37 15.19 0.07
N THR A 98 -16.52 14.59 -0.24
CA THR A 98 -17.61 14.43 0.74
C THR A 98 -17.43 13.21 1.63
N THR A 99 -16.85 12.14 1.10
CA THR A 99 -16.68 10.87 1.83
C THR A 99 -15.30 10.71 2.45
N HIS A 100 -14.30 11.48 2.01
CA HIS A 100 -12.89 11.32 2.36
C HIS A 100 -12.33 9.92 2.02
N LYS A 101 -13.04 9.13 1.22
CA LYS A 101 -12.60 7.80 0.80
C LYS A 101 -11.38 7.94 -0.12
N PRO A 102 -10.30 7.15 0.07
CA PRO A 102 -9.14 7.14 -0.82
C PRO A 102 -9.50 7.06 -2.30
N ALA A 103 -8.82 7.82 -3.14
CA ALA A 103 -9.06 7.84 -4.59
C ALA A 103 -8.97 6.44 -5.19
N ALA A 104 -8.02 5.62 -4.74
CA ALA A 104 -7.85 4.23 -5.17
C ALA A 104 -9.11 3.37 -5.00
N TYR A 105 -9.86 3.56 -3.90
CA TYR A 105 -11.12 2.84 -3.70
C TYR A 105 -12.27 3.38 -4.55
N LEU A 106 -12.24 4.66 -4.90
CA LEU A 106 -13.28 5.25 -5.75
C LEU A 106 -13.20 4.75 -7.19
N VAL A 107 -11.98 4.47 -7.67
CA VAL A 107 -11.74 3.94 -9.02
C VAL A 107 -11.41 2.44 -9.03
N ASN A 108 -11.36 1.80 -7.85
CA ASN A 108 -10.98 0.39 -7.66
C ASN A 108 -9.64 0.04 -8.30
N LYS A 109 -8.67 0.93 -8.22
CA LYS A 109 -7.33 0.75 -8.77
C LYS A 109 -6.28 1.48 -7.96
N ALA A 110 -5.13 0.86 -7.79
CA ALA A 110 -3.91 1.48 -7.30
C ALA A 110 -2.74 1.06 -8.19
N TYR A 111 -1.67 1.84 -8.18
CA TYR A 111 -0.43 1.49 -8.87
C TYR A 111 0.67 1.21 -7.84
N MET A 112 1.46 0.17 -8.09
CA MET A 112 2.67 -0.12 -7.34
C MET A 112 3.76 -0.53 -8.32
N ARG A 113 4.86 0.20 -8.33
CA ARG A 113 5.97 0.01 -9.30
C ARG A 113 5.47 -0.05 -10.76
N GLY A 114 4.59 0.90 -11.13
CA GLY A 114 4.01 0.99 -12.47
C GLY A 114 2.98 -0.09 -12.83
N LEU A 115 2.72 -1.05 -11.95
CA LEU A 115 1.73 -2.10 -12.18
C LEU A 115 0.36 -1.74 -11.57
N PRO A 116 -0.75 -1.88 -12.31
CA PRO A 116 -2.08 -1.65 -11.80
C PRO A 116 -2.58 -2.83 -10.96
N PHE A 117 -3.16 -2.57 -9.79
CA PHE A 117 -3.81 -3.55 -8.93
C PHE A 117 -5.25 -3.15 -8.63
N TYR A 118 -6.15 -4.11 -8.66
CA TYR A 118 -7.49 -3.91 -8.12
C TYR A 118 -7.41 -3.75 -6.60
N VAL A 119 -8.16 -2.80 -6.07
CA VAL A 119 -8.27 -2.59 -4.62
C VAL A 119 -9.63 -2.02 -4.26
N ASP A 120 -10.16 -2.44 -3.11
CA ASP A 120 -11.33 -1.89 -2.44
C ASP A 120 -11.14 -1.95 -0.91
N GLU A 121 -12.15 -1.55 -0.14
CA GLU A 121 -12.10 -1.41 1.32
C GLU A 121 -11.81 -2.70 2.09
N ARG A 122 -11.74 -3.84 1.41
CA ARG A 122 -11.40 -5.15 2.00
C ARG A 122 -9.90 -5.34 2.21
N ALA A 123 -9.07 -4.59 1.48
CA ALA A 123 -7.61 -4.63 1.60
C ALA A 123 -7.06 -3.21 1.71
N ILE A 124 -5.91 -3.06 2.40
CA ILE A 124 -5.19 -1.79 2.44
C ILE A 124 -4.81 -1.35 1.02
N VAL A 125 -4.81 -0.04 0.76
CA VAL A 125 -4.29 0.49 -0.52
C VAL A 125 -2.82 0.09 -0.65
N PRO A 126 -2.42 -0.58 -1.74
CA PRO A 126 -1.04 -1.04 -1.94
C PRO A 126 -0.02 0.09 -1.77
N ARG A 127 0.85 -0.06 -0.78
CA ARG A 127 1.99 0.81 -0.53
C ARG A 127 3.01 0.03 0.29
N SER A 128 4.23 -0.13 -0.21
CA SER A 128 5.32 -0.77 0.50
C SER A 128 6.64 -0.44 -0.17
N PHE A 129 7.64 -0.13 0.62
CA PHE A 129 9.01 0.09 0.16
C PHE A 129 9.68 -1.20 -0.32
N ILE A 130 9.18 -2.37 0.11
CA ILE A 130 9.66 -3.67 -0.38
C ILE A 130 9.52 -3.78 -1.90
N GLY A 131 8.48 -3.16 -2.49
CA GLY A 131 8.30 -3.18 -3.95
C GLY A 131 9.48 -2.60 -4.72
N GLU A 132 10.11 -1.54 -4.23
CA GLU A 132 11.33 -0.96 -4.81
C GLU A 132 12.54 -1.86 -4.60
N LEU A 133 12.69 -2.41 -3.38
CA LEU A 133 13.79 -3.28 -3.04
C LEU A 133 13.80 -4.57 -3.86
N LEU A 134 12.61 -5.12 -4.20
CA LEU A 134 12.49 -6.27 -5.10
C LEU A 134 13.06 -5.99 -6.50
N GLU A 135 13.01 -4.75 -6.96
CA GLU A 135 13.57 -4.36 -8.27
C GLU A 135 15.07 -4.03 -8.18
N SER A 136 15.52 -3.41 -7.07
CA SER A 136 16.88 -2.87 -6.96
C SER A 136 17.89 -3.81 -6.31
N HIS A 137 17.48 -4.69 -5.38
CA HIS A 137 18.40 -5.51 -4.58
C HIS A 137 18.37 -7.01 -4.92
N PHE A 138 17.44 -7.44 -5.77
CA PHE A 138 17.27 -8.83 -6.19
C PHE A 138 17.30 -9.01 -7.71
N GLY A 139 17.26 -7.96 -8.49
CA GLY A 139 17.36 -7.99 -9.94
C GLY A 139 18.74 -7.52 -10.37
N GLY A 140 19.41 -8.26 -11.26
CA GLY A 140 20.76 -8.01 -11.73
C GLY A 140 21.03 -6.55 -12.10
N LEU A 141 21.47 -5.80 -11.12
CA LEU A 141 22.23 -4.60 -11.31
C LEU A 141 23.62 -5.01 -11.80
N ASP A 142 24.26 -4.17 -12.59
CA ASP A 142 25.54 -4.41 -13.26
C ASP A 142 26.50 -5.28 -12.43
N GLU A 143 27.22 -6.20 -13.11
CA GLU A 143 28.16 -7.19 -12.53
C GLU A 143 29.21 -6.65 -11.53
N ASN A 144 29.16 -5.35 -11.23
CA ASN A 144 30.09 -4.62 -10.36
C ASN A 144 29.48 -4.09 -9.05
N GLU A 145 28.17 -4.24 -8.81
CA GLU A 145 27.57 -3.80 -7.55
C GLU A 145 27.50 -4.93 -6.51
N SER A 146 28.45 -4.87 -5.58
CA SER A 146 28.56 -5.73 -4.39
C SER A 146 27.45 -5.42 -3.39
N GLY A 147 26.20 -5.77 -3.66
CA GLY A 147 25.09 -5.42 -2.77
C GLY A 147 23.82 -6.26 -2.93
N ALA A 148 23.79 -7.21 -3.84
CA ALA A 148 22.62 -8.06 -4.02
C ALA A 148 22.42 -8.97 -2.80
N LEU A 149 21.23 -8.91 -2.18
CA LEU A 149 20.84 -9.75 -1.05
C LEU A 149 20.72 -11.24 -1.47
N ILE A 150 20.29 -11.49 -2.71
CA ILE A 150 20.32 -12.77 -3.38
C ILE A 150 20.97 -12.54 -4.76
N ALA A 151 22.10 -13.17 -4.99
CA ALA A 151 22.93 -12.89 -6.16
C ALA A 151 22.31 -13.32 -7.50
N ASP A 152 21.54 -14.42 -7.50
CA ASP A 152 20.87 -14.95 -8.69
C ASP A 152 19.38 -15.13 -8.44
N PRO A 153 18.52 -14.22 -8.93
CA PRO A 153 17.08 -14.36 -8.80
C PRO A 153 16.50 -15.62 -9.42
N ALA A 154 17.17 -16.20 -10.43
CA ALA A 154 16.73 -17.43 -11.06
C ALA A 154 16.98 -18.69 -10.21
N SER A 155 17.82 -18.58 -9.17
CA SER A 155 18.09 -19.66 -8.21
C SER A 155 17.08 -19.73 -7.07
N VAL A 156 16.15 -18.77 -6.98
CA VAL A 156 15.08 -18.74 -5.96
C VAL A 156 13.96 -19.67 -6.39
N ASP A 157 13.73 -20.73 -5.63
CA ASP A 157 12.69 -21.72 -5.88
C ASP A 157 11.39 -21.45 -5.10
N GLY A 158 11.49 -20.78 -3.95
CA GLY A 158 10.34 -20.51 -3.09
C GLY A 158 10.35 -19.15 -2.45
N VAL A 159 9.23 -18.40 -2.60
CA VAL A 159 8.99 -17.12 -1.94
C VAL A 159 7.73 -17.18 -1.11
N LEU A 160 7.76 -16.59 0.08
CA LEU A 160 6.61 -16.43 0.96
C LEU A 160 6.32 -14.94 1.17
N ASP A 161 5.07 -14.53 0.92
CA ASP A 161 4.55 -13.20 1.28
C ASP A 161 3.59 -13.30 2.47
N LEU A 162 4.01 -12.81 3.63
CA LEU A 162 3.19 -12.78 4.85
C LEU A 162 2.48 -11.43 4.99
N CYS A 163 1.21 -11.48 5.40
CA CYS A 163 0.31 -10.33 5.45
C CYS A 163 0.11 -9.71 4.05
N THR A 164 -0.15 -10.56 3.08
CA THR A 164 -0.12 -10.23 1.65
C THR A 164 -1.13 -9.16 1.22
N GLY A 165 -2.21 -8.95 1.99
CA GLY A 165 -3.23 -7.96 1.68
C GLY A 165 -3.88 -8.18 0.31
N SER A 166 -3.66 -7.26 -0.62
CA SER A 166 -4.15 -7.35 -2.00
C SER A 166 -3.29 -8.24 -2.91
N GLY A 167 -2.23 -8.89 -2.41
CA GLY A 167 -1.35 -9.76 -3.18
C GLY A 167 -0.27 -9.04 -3.99
N CYS A 168 -0.13 -7.72 -3.86
CA CYS A 168 0.75 -6.94 -4.73
C CYS A 168 2.23 -7.29 -4.55
N LEU A 169 2.74 -7.50 -3.32
CA LEU A 169 4.12 -7.90 -3.11
C LEU A 169 4.40 -9.30 -3.66
N ALA A 170 3.49 -10.26 -3.46
CA ALA A 170 3.60 -11.60 -4.04
C ALA A 170 3.66 -11.55 -5.59
N ILE A 171 2.85 -10.69 -6.21
CA ILE A 171 2.84 -10.49 -7.67
C ILE A 171 4.14 -9.83 -8.14
N LEU A 172 4.65 -8.80 -7.44
CA LEU A 172 5.94 -8.19 -7.75
C LEU A 172 7.08 -9.22 -7.60
N ALA A 173 7.10 -9.99 -6.52
CA ALA A 173 8.07 -11.06 -6.31
C ALA A 173 8.06 -12.09 -7.45
N SER A 174 6.87 -12.39 -8.02
CA SER A 174 6.77 -13.29 -9.17
C SER A 174 7.51 -12.80 -10.42
N ARG A 175 7.68 -11.51 -10.56
CA ARG A 175 8.39 -10.90 -11.68
C ARG A 175 9.90 -10.87 -11.45
N THR A 176 10.30 -10.64 -10.20
CA THR A 176 11.70 -10.64 -9.80
C THR A 176 12.28 -12.05 -9.81
N PHE A 177 11.51 -13.06 -9.38
CA PHE A 177 11.95 -14.45 -9.25
C PHE A 177 11.18 -15.35 -10.24
N PRO A 178 11.70 -15.51 -11.48
CA PRO A 178 10.96 -16.13 -12.58
C PRO A 178 10.65 -17.61 -12.35
N ASN A 179 11.47 -18.32 -11.56
CA ASN A 179 11.34 -19.75 -11.30
C ASN A 179 10.61 -20.07 -9.99
N ALA A 180 10.38 -19.07 -9.12
CA ALA A 180 9.85 -19.30 -7.80
C ALA A 180 8.38 -19.72 -7.79
N GLU A 181 8.04 -20.73 -6.99
CA GLU A 181 6.69 -20.95 -6.47
C GLU A 181 6.44 -19.96 -5.34
N ILE A 182 5.28 -19.31 -5.34
CA ILE A 182 4.97 -18.27 -4.37
C ILE A 182 3.79 -18.68 -3.51
N ASP A 183 3.96 -18.63 -2.20
CA ASP A 183 2.87 -18.70 -1.24
C ASP A 183 2.61 -17.32 -0.66
N ALA A 184 1.35 -16.93 -0.59
CA ALA A 184 0.93 -15.66 0.00
C ALA A 184 -0.13 -15.91 1.06
N VAL A 185 0.10 -15.40 2.27
CA VAL A 185 -0.72 -15.66 3.45
C VAL A 185 -1.35 -14.39 3.97
N ASP A 186 -2.64 -14.45 4.28
CA ASP A 186 -3.32 -13.40 5.02
C ASP A 186 -4.34 -14.00 6.00
N ILE A 187 -4.53 -13.35 7.13
CA ILE A 187 -5.54 -13.71 8.11
C ILE A 187 -6.95 -13.26 7.68
N SER A 188 -7.04 -12.28 6.77
CA SER A 188 -8.28 -11.73 6.25
C SER A 188 -8.73 -12.46 4.98
N ARG A 189 -9.88 -13.16 5.06
CA ARG A 189 -10.51 -13.74 3.86
C ARG A 189 -10.92 -12.68 2.84
N ASP A 190 -11.29 -11.50 3.31
CA ASP A 190 -11.72 -10.38 2.48
C ASP A 190 -10.53 -9.81 1.68
N ALA A 191 -9.36 -9.66 2.33
CA ALA A 191 -8.12 -9.29 1.65
C ALA A 191 -7.70 -10.34 0.62
N LEU A 192 -7.77 -11.63 0.96
CA LEU A 192 -7.48 -12.73 0.04
C LEU A 192 -8.44 -12.79 -1.15
N ALA A 193 -9.68 -12.33 -1.02
CA ALA A 193 -10.58 -12.23 -2.15
C ALA A 193 -10.15 -11.13 -3.14
N VAL A 194 -9.56 -10.03 -2.65
CA VAL A 194 -8.92 -9.00 -3.48
C VAL A 194 -7.65 -9.56 -4.12
N ALA A 195 -6.80 -10.23 -3.34
CA ALA A 195 -5.58 -10.88 -3.84
C ALA A 195 -5.89 -11.90 -4.95
N ALA A 196 -6.91 -12.73 -4.77
CA ALA A 196 -7.31 -13.74 -5.77
C ALA A 196 -7.69 -13.09 -7.11
N ARG A 197 -8.38 -11.94 -7.07
CA ARG A 197 -8.67 -11.17 -8.29
C ARG A 197 -7.38 -10.70 -8.96
N ASN A 198 -6.47 -10.09 -8.21
CA ASN A 198 -5.20 -9.61 -8.75
C ASN A 198 -4.36 -10.77 -9.33
N VAL A 199 -4.25 -11.89 -8.61
CA VAL A 199 -3.54 -13.09 -9.10
C VAL A 199 -4.12 -13.58 -10.42
N GLY A 200 -5.46 -13.63 -10.53
CA GLY A 200 -6.16 -13.99 -11.77
C GLY A 200 -5.95 -12.99 -12.90
N ASP A 201 -6.02 -11.67 -12.60
CA ASP A 201 -5.80 -10.60 -13.58
C ASP A 201 -4.36 -10.65 -14.16
N TYR A 202 -3.37 -11.14 -13.38
CA TYR A 202 -1.99 -11.36 -13.81
C TYR A 202 -1.71 -12.77 -14.36
N GLY A 203 -2.71 -13.68 -14.33
CA GLY A 203 -2.57 -15.06 -14.83
C GLY A 203 -1.59 -15.92 -14.03
N LEU A 204 -1.44 -15.66 -12.73
CA LEU A 204 -0.45 -16.29 -11.85
C LEU A 204 -0.98 -17.46 -11.02
N ASP A 205 -2.25 -17.88 -11.20
CA ASP A 205 -2.89 -18.98 -10.45
C ASP A 205 -2.08 -20.29 -10.47
N HIS A 206 -1.27 -20.48 -11.50
CA HIS A 206 -0.49 -21.70 -11.68
C HIS A 206 0.74 -21.80 -10.75
N ARG A 207 1.25 -20.67 -10.21
CA ARG A 207 2.46 -20.64 -9.37
C ARG A 207 2.38 -19.74 -8.14
N LEU A 208 1.29 -18.97 -7.95
CA LEU A 208 1.03 -18.16 -6.76
C LEU A 208 -0.19 -18.72 -6.04
N LYS A 209 0.02 -19.22 -4.82
CA LYS A 209 -1.00 -19.86 -4.00
C LYS A 209 -1.37 -18.98 -2.81
N LEU A 210 -2.65 -18.73 -2.64
CA LEU A 210 -3.18 -17.93 -1.54
C LEU A 210 -3.61 -18.84 -0.39
N HIS A 211 -3.19 -18.52 0.82
CA HIS A 211 -3.49 -19.27 2.04
C HIS A 211 -4.18 -18.38 3.07
N HIS A 212 -5.33 -18.84 3.55
CA HIS A 212 -5.97 -18.20 4.69
C HIS A 212 -5.44 -18.76 5.99
N GLY A 213 -4.85 -17.89 6.82
CA GLY A 213 -4.34 -18.28 8.13
C GLY A 213 -3.53 -17.21 8.81
N ASP A 214 -3.12 -17.48 10.03
CA ASP A 214 -2.31 -16.61 10.85
C ASP A 214 -0.83 -16.94 10.63
N LEU A 215 -0.12 -16.03 9.97
CA LEU A 215 1.30 -16.10 9.61
C LEU A 215 1.67 -17.48 9.00
N PHE A 216 2.58 -18.21 9.63
CA PHE A 216 3.07 -19.50 9.13
C PHE A 216 2.11 -20.67 9.32
N GLY A 217 1.03 -20.48 10.08
CA GLY A 217 0.10 -21.56 10.46
C GLY A 217 -0.41 -22.46 9.33
N PRO A 218 -0.78 -21.94 8.14
CA PRO A 218 -1.28 -22.78 7.05
C PRO A 218 -0.19 -23.51 6.24
N LEU A 219 1.09 -23.23 6.48
CA LEU A 219 2.20 -23.62 5.58
C LEU A 219 2.87 -24.96 5.94
N GLY A 220 2.56 -25.52 7.13
CA GLY A 220 3.23 -26.73 7.60
C GLY A 220 4.73 -26.58 7.73
N GLY A 221 5.50 -27.52 7.19
CA GLY A 221 6.97 -27.52 7.26
C GLY A 221 7.68 -26.97 6.02
N ARG A 222 7.00 -26.19 5.17
CA ARG A 222 7.61 -25.60 3.94
C ARG A 222 8.71 -24.59 4.30
N ARG A 223 9.74 -24.57 3.47
CA ARG A 223 10.85 -23.64 3.58
C ARG A 223 10.95 -22.81 2.30
N TYR A 224 11.44 -21.58 2.45
CA TYR A 224 11.50 -20.56 1.41
C TYR A 224 12.90 -19.95 1.34
N ASP A 225 13.31 -19.57 0.15
CA ASP A 225 14.56 -18.83 -0.06
C ASP A 225 14.40 -17.36 0.29
N LEU A 226 13.18 -16.84 0.19
CA LEU A 226 12.84 -15.49 0.59
C LEU A 226 11.50 -15.47 1.31
N ILE A 227 11.48 -14.83 2.47
CA ILE A 227 10.25 -14.41 3.14
C ILE A 227 10.16 -12.90 3.03
N ILE A 228 9.06 -12.38 2.51
CA ILE A 228 8.75 -10.95 2.51
C ILE A 228 7.55 -10.68 3.40
N SER A 229 7.52 -9.54 4.07
CA SER A 229 6.35 -9.12 4.84
C SER A 229 6.28 -7.61 5.00
N ASN A 230 5.09 -7.05 4.74
CA ASN A 230 4.71 -5.73 5.21
C ASN A 230 3.57 -5.91 6.23
N PRO A 231 3.88 -6.29 7.47
CA PRO A 231 2.88 -6.60 8.48
C PRO A 231 2.29 -5.31 9.07
N PRO A 232 1.16 -5.38 9.78
CA PRO A 232 0.69 -4.28 10.62
C PRO A 232 1.75 -3.87 11.64
N TYR A 233 2.16 -2.59 11.62
CA TYR A 233 3.25 -2.07 12.48
C TYR A 233 2.90 -0.75 13.18
N VAL A 234 1.66 -0.27 13.09
CA VAL A 234 1.24 0.96 13.76
C VAL A 234 1.01 0.68 15.24
N ASP A 235 1.68 1.44 16.09
CA ASP A 235 1.53 1.34 17.55
C ASP A 235 0.20 1.96 18.06
N ALA A 236 -0.10 1.77 19.32
CA ALA A 236 -1.35 2.25 19.92
C ALA A 236 -1.54 3.78 19.83
N GLU A 237 -0.46 4.57 19.91
CA GLU A 237 -0.51 6.03 19.76
C GLU A 237 -0.81 6.40 18.31
N GLY A 238 -0.13 5.80 17.34
CA GLY A 238 -0.36 5.96 15.92
C GLY A 238 -1.79 5.58 15.53
N MET A 239 -2.30 4.46 16.07
CA MET A 239 -3.69 4.03 15.85
C MET A 239 -4.71 5.07 16.34
N ALA A 240 -4.45 5.72 17.45
CA ALA A 240 -5.31 6.79 17.97
C ALA A 240 -5.25 8.07 17.11
N GLY A 241 -4.11 8.31 16.44
CA GLY A 241 -3.84 9.47 15.59
C GLY A 241 -4.09 9.28 14.10
N LEU A 242 -4.58 8.11 13.65
CA LEU A 242 -4.80 7.83 12.23
C LEU A 242 -5.70 8.88 11.57
N PRO A 243 -5.30 9.39 10.38
CA PRO A 243 -6.12 10.28 9.57
C PRO A 243 -7.52 9.72 9.27
N GLY A 244 -8.47 10.63 9.01
CA GLY A 244 -9.85 10.24 8.70
C GLY A 244 -9.96 9.28 7.52
N GLU A 245 -9.13 9.49 6.51
CA GLU A 245 -9.04 8.70 5.28
C GLU A 245 -8.63 7.24 5.54
N CYS A 246 -7.72 7.00 6.48
CA CYS A 246 -7.31 5.64 6.88
C CYS A 246 -8.43 4.83 7.57
N ARG A 247 -9.52 5.50 7.99
CA ARG A 247 -10.70 4.80 8.55
C ARG A 247 -11.51 4.04 7.50
N ALA A 248 -11.32 4.35 6.22
CA ALA A 248 -11.91 3.59 5.13
C ALA A 248 -11.18 2.27 4.86
N GLU A 249 -9.95 2.14 5.37
CA GLU A 249 -9.13 0.94 5.23
C GLU A 249 -9.35 -0.04 6.41
N PRO A 250 -9.09 -1.34 6.23
CA PRO A 250 -9.24 -2.32 7.30
C PRO A 250 -8.32 -2.00 8.49
N LYS A 251 -8.89 -1.83 9.68
CA LYS A 251 -8.11 -1.55 10.90
C LYS A 251 -7.03 -2.60 11.17
N LEU A 252 -7.34 -3.87 10.85
CA LEU A 252 -6.40 -4.99 11.00
C LEU A 252 -5.09 -4.80 10.24
N ALA A 253 -5.11 -4.06 9.12
CA ALA A 253 -3.93 -3.81 8.30
C ALA A 253 -2.95 -2.78 8.90
N PHE A 254 -3.33 -2.11 10.00
CA PHE A 254 -2.49 -1.12 10.68
C PHE A 254 -2.01 -1.60 12.05
N ASP A 255 -2.88 -2.27 12.83
CA ASP A 255 -2.72 -2.51 14.26
C ASP A 255 -1.57 -3.49 14.55
N GLY A 256 -0.40 -2.97 14.87
CA GLY A 256 0.79 -3.73 15.27
C GLY A 256 0.91 -3.96 16.78
N GLY A 257 -0.14 -3.69 17.55
CA GLY A 257 -0.15 -3.84 18.99
C GLY A 257 0.36 -2.61 19.75
N ALA A 258 0.73 -2.80 21.01
CA ALA A 258 1.05 -1.69 21.92
C ALA A 258 2.22 -0.84 21.44
N ASP A 259 3.26 -1.45 20.91
CA ASP A 259 4.48 -0.79 20.42
C ASP A 259 4.73 -0.97 18.91
N GLY A 260 3.76 -1.56 18.19
CA GLY A 260 3.84 -1.78 16.75
C GLY A 260 4.68 -2.99 16.32
N LEU A 261 5.14 -3.83 17.25
CA LEU A 261 6.05 -4.94 16.97
C LEU A 261 5.45 -6.34 17.20
N ASP A 262 4.17 -6.45 17.60
CA ASP A 262 3.61 -7.75 17.99
C ASP A 262 3.68 -8.78 16.86
N ILE A 263 3.39 -8.39 15.63
CA ILE A 263 3.44 -9.29 14.46
C ILE A 263 4.89 -9.55 14.04
N VAL A 264 5.74 -8.51 14.02
CA VAL A 264 7.16 -8.64 13.66
C VAL A 264 7.91 -9.59 14.58
N ARG A 265 7.65 -9.54 15.89
CA ARG A 265 8.22 -10.49 16.87
C ARG A 265 7.88 -11.94 16.50
N ARG A 266 6.62 -12.21 16.21
CA ARG A 266 6.17 -13.55 15.83
C ARG A 266 6.81 -14.01 14.51
N ILE A 267 6.95 -13.11 13.55
CA ILE A 267 7.65 -13.41 12.28
C ILE A 267 9.11 -13.79 12.56
N LEU A 268 9.84 -12.99 13.36
CA LEU A 268 11.23 -13.28 13.71
C LEU A 268 11.40 -14.60 14.47
N ASP A 269 10.48 -14.93 15.38
CA ASP A 269 10.51 -16.17 16.18
C ASP A 269 10.28 -17.43 15.34
N GLU A 270 9.47 -17.34 14.28
CA GLU A 270 9.06 -18.49 13.46
C GLU A 270 9.84 -18.60 12.13
N ALA A 271 10.32 -17.50 11.56
CA ALA A 271 11.03 -17.46 10.26
C ALA A 271 12.20 -18.46 10.15
N PRO A 272 13.03 -18.73 11.19
CA PRO A 272 14.15 -19.68 11.09
C PRO A 272 13.71 -21.10 10.70
N ARG A 273 12.48 -21.49 11.05
CA ARG A 273 11.93 -22.81 10.71
C ARG A 273 11.44 -22.91 9.28
N HIS A 274 11.18 -21.76 8.66
CA HIS A 274 10.60 -21.61 7.32
C HIS A 274 11.57 -21.04 6.29
N LEU A 275 12.82 -20.77 6.66
CA LEU A 275 13.85 -20.37 5.73
C LEU A 275 14.72 -21.56 5.31
N THR A 276 15.16 -21.56 4.04
CA THR A 276 16.29 -22.40 3.60
C THR A 276 17.59 -21.90 4.25
N PRO A 277 18.66 -22.70 4.32
CA PRO A 277 19.90 -22.24 4.97
C PRO A 277 20.55 -21.00 4.34
N GLN A 278 20.27 -20.71 3.08
CA GLN A 278 20.76 -19.55 2.33
C GLN A 278 19.69 -18.47 2.14
N GLY A 279 18.50 -18.70 2.67
CA GLY A 279 17.38 -17.78 2.55
C GLY A 279 17.47 -16.60 3.51
N GLY A 280 16.51 -15.70 3.41
CA GLY A 280 16.41 -14.54 4.28
C GLY A 280 15.03 -13.94 4.38
N LEU A 281 14.87 -13.06 5.35
CA LEU A 281 13.66 -12.31 5.64
C LEU A 281 13.85 -10.84 5.28
N LEU A 282 12.96 -10.31 4.45
CA LEU A 282 12.81 -8.89 4.13
C LEU A 282 11.51 -8.38 4.75
N CYS A 283 11.59 -7.47 5.72
CA CYS A 283 10.42 -7.05 6.48
C CYS A 283 10.36 -5.53 6.65
N GLU A 284 9.21 -4.95 6.32
CA GLU A 284 8.91 -3.55 6.55
C GLU A 284 8.32 -3.36 7.95
N ILE A 285 8.76 -2.31 8.65
CA ILE A 285 8.31 -2.00 10.02
C ILE A 285 8.01 -0.51 10.22
N GLY A 286 7.99 0.27 9.15
CA GLY A 286 7.80 1.71 9.22
C GLY A 286 8.77 2.36 10.23
N ARG A 287 8.27 3.25 11.06
CA ARG A 287 9.07 3.97 12.07
C ARG A 287 9.50 3.13 13.28
N GLY A 288 9.40 1.81 13.21
CA GLY A 288 9.70 0.88 14.30
C GLY A 288 11.19 0.59 14.54
N ARG A 289 12.10 1.04 13.66
CA ARG A 289 13.56 0.73 13.68
C ARG A 289 14.20 0.81 15.06
N GLY A 290 14.05 1.95 15.74
CA GLY A 290 14.68 2.15 17.05
C GLY A 290 14.16 1.18 18.12
N ARG A 291 12.87 0.88 18.10
CA ARG A 291 12.22 -0.08 19.02
C ARG A 291 12.67 -1.51 18.73
N LEU A 292 12.71 -1.90 17.46
CA LEU A 292 13.13 -3.24 17.07
C LEU A 292 14.61 -3.48 17.40
N ALA A 293 15.48 -2.54 17.07
CA ALA A 293 16.91 -2.62 17.40
C ALA A 293 17.17 -2.69 18.92
N ALA A 294 16.37 -2.00 19.72
CA ALA A 294 16.46 -2.08 21.18
C ALA A 294 15.92 -3.42 21.73
N ALA A 295 14.90 -4.00 21.11
CA ALA A 295 14.32 -5.29 21.52
C ALA A 295 15.22 -6.48 21.13
N TYR A 296 15.95 -6.38 20.03
CA TYR A 296 16.80 -7.44 19.47
C TYR A 296 18.22 -6.94 19.17
N PRO A 297 18.99 -6.46 20.18
CA PRO A 297 20.32 -5.90 19.97
C PRO A 297 21.36 -6.92 19.45
N GLN A 298 21.05 -8.22 19.55
CA GLN A 298 21.89 -9.32 19.08
C GLN A 298 21.68 -9.66 17.60
N LEU A 299 20.57 -9.26 16.99
CA LEU A 299 20.32 -9.57 15.59
C LEU A 299 21.02 -8.54 14.68
N PRO A 300 21.84 -8.98 13.73
CA PRO A 300 22.53 -8.09 12.78
C PRO A 300 21.57 -7.67 11.64
N LEU A 301 20.55 -6.89 11.98
CA LEU A 301 19.57 -6.41 11.03
C LEU A 301 20.23 -5.43 10.04
N LEU A 302 20.23 -5.77 8.75
CA LEU A 302 20.66 -4.87 7.69
C LEU A 302 19.49 -3.95 7.31
N TRP A 303 19.60 -2.68 7.64
CA TRP A 303 18.61 -1.67 7.31
C TRP A 303 18.80 -1.20 5.88
N LEU A 304 17.72 -1.19 5.12
CA LEU A 304 17.72 -0.83 3.70
C LEU A 304 17.00 0.50 3.51
N ASP A 305 17.58 1.33 2.67
CA ASP A 305 17.01 2.61 2.28
C ASP A 305 16.39 2.50 0.88
N THR A 306 15.39 3.31 0.62
CA THR A 306 14.73 3.47 -0.68
C THR A 306 14.72 4.95 -1.06
N GLU A 307 14.23 5.30 -2.25
CA GLU A 307 14.10 6.70 -2.67
C GLU A 307 13.21 7.52 -1.73
N GLU A 308 12.23 6.87 -1.07
CA GLU A 308 11.24 7.55 -0.23
C GLU A 308 11.33 7.20 1.26
N SER A 309 12.27 6.32 1.67
CA SER A 309 12.36 5.82 3.06
C SER A 309 13.79 5.57 3.49
N GLU A 310 14.10 5.89 4.74
CA GLU A 310 15.39 5.62 5.37
C GLU A 310 15.23 4.61 6.51
N GLY A 311 15.63 3.33 6.27
CA GLY A 311 15.68 2.28 7.28
C GLY A 311 14.30 1.87 7.83
N GLU A 312 13.27 1.90 7.02
CA GLU A 312 11.93 1.36 7.37
C GLU A 312 11.78 -0.11 7.00
N VAL A 313 12.73 -0.67 6.25
CA VAL A 313 12.78 -2.09 5.86
C VAL A 313 14.10 -2.68 6.36
N PHE A 314 14.06 -3.90 6.85
CA PHE A 314 15.26 -4.64 7.19
C PHE A 314 15.34 -5.97 6.46
N TRP A 315 16.60 -6.40 6.25
CA TRP A 315 16.94 -7.75 5.83
C TRP A 315 17.69 -8.46 6.94
N ILE A 316 17.45 -9.78 7.06
CA ILE A 316 18.24 -10.69 7.89
C ILE A 316 18.34 -12.06 7.25
N GLY A 317 19.55 -12.61 7.15
CA GLY A 317 19.79 -13.96 6.63
C GLY A 317 19.38 -15.06 7.62
N ALA A 318 19.04 -16.23 7.09
CA ALA A 318 18.66 -17.38 7.93
C ALA A 318 19.75 -17.82 8.90
N SER A 319 21.03 -17.59 8.57
CA SER A 319 22.18 -17.90 9.45
C SER A 319 22.29 -16.98 10.65
N ASP A 320 21.62 -15.83 10.63
CA ASP A 320 21.73 -14.77 11.65
C ASP A 320 20.47 -14.70 12.54
N LEU A 321 19.46 -15.49 12.20
CA LEU A 321 18.24 -15.75 12.97
C LEU A 321 18.42 -16.97 13.90
#